data_e8123f2cc70ba59a3ef4a61a9da7642b
#
_entry.id   e8123f2cc70ba59a3ef4a61a9da7642b
#
_cell.length_a   1.000
_cell.length_b   1.000
_cell.length_c   1.000
_cell.angle_alpha   90.00
_cell.angle_beta   90.00
_cell.angle_gamma   90.00
#
_symmetry.space_group_name_H-M   'P 1'
#
loop_
_entity.id
_entity.type
_entity.pdbx_description
1 polymer ?
#
loop_
_entity_poly.entity_id
_entity_poly.type
_entity_poly.pdbx_seq_one_letter_code
_entity_poly.pdbx_strand_id
1 'polypeptide(L)'
;MIYDFEGHTPKIDPGSWVASNAVIIGKVELKKNSNIWFNTTLRGDLEPIIIGENSNVQDGSVIHTDPGLSLIHISEPTRPY
;
A
#
# COMPACT_ATOMS: atom_id res chain seq x y z
N MET A 1 -4.08 -3.07 -9.69
CA MET A 1 -5.37 -2.39 -9.86
C MET A 1 -5.52 -1.33 -8.79
N ILE A 2 -5.75 -0.10 -9.22
CA ILE A 2 -5.77 1.08 -8.34
C ILE A 2 -7.20 1.59 -8.31
N TYR A 3 -7.76 1.76 -7.12
CA TYR A 3 -9.15 2.21 -6.98
C TYR A 3 -9.27 3.41 -6.07
N ASP A 4 -10.08 4.38 -6.48
CA ASP A 4 -10.51 5.46 -5.60
C ASP A 4 -11.56 4.91 -4.63
N PHE A 5 -11.60 5.48 -3.45
CA PHE A 5 -12.63 5.13 -2.49
C PHE A 5 -13.05 6.37 -1.72
N GLU A 6 -14.35 6.70 -1.79
CA GLU A 6 -14.94 7.86 -1.11
C GLU A 6 -14.15 9.15 -1.35
N GLY A 7 -13.78 9.38 -2.61
CA GLY A 7 -13.05 10.60 -2.99
C GLY A 7 -11.56 10.57 -2.71
N HIS A 8 -11.02 9.48 -2.17
CA HIS A 8 -9.59 9.34 -1.92
C HIS A 8 -8.94 8.48 -2.97
N THR A 9 -7.90 9.01 -3.61
CA THR A 9 -7.13 8.33 -4.65
C THR A 9 -5.77 7.94 -4.09
N PRO A 10 -5.31 6.71 -4.29
CA PRO A 10 -3.96 6.33 -3.85
C PRO A 10 -2.90 7.25 -4.47
N LYS A 11 -1.92 7.63 -3.65
CA LYS A 11 -0.77 8.42 -4.09
C LYS A 11 0.39 7.47 -4.31
N ILE A 12 0.79 7.32 -5.56
CA ILE A 12 1.82 6.36 -5.95
C ILE A 12 2.99 7.12 -6.54
N ASP A 13 4.15 7.05 -5.88
CA ASP A 13 5.36 7.68 -6.39
C ASP A 13 5.76 7.00 -7.70
N PRO A 14 6.18 7.76 -8.72
CA PRO A 14 6.58 7.17 -10.01
C PRO A 14 7.72 6.16 -9.90
N GLY A 15 8.53 6.25 -8.85
CA GLY A 15 9.62 5.30 -8.63
C GLY A 15 9.20 4.02 -7.89
N SER A 16 7.94 3.89 -7.50
CA SER A 16 7.47 2.67 -6.86
C SER A 16 7.05 1.64 -7.90
N TRP A 17 7.04 0.36 -7.49
CA TRP A 17 6.62 -0.72 -8.36
C TRP A 17 5.42 -1.46 -7.76
N VAL A 18 4.42 -1.68 -8.58
CA VAL A 18 3.19 -2.36 -8.14
C VAL A 18 2.91 -3.50 -9.09
N ALA A 19 2.77 -4.70 -8.58
CA ALA A 19 2.45 -5.88 -9.39
C ALA A 19 1.09 -5.71 -10.05
N SER A 20 0.94 -6.27 -11.26
CA SER A 20 -0.27 -6.09 -12.05
C SER A 20 -1.53 -6.58 -11.37
N ASN A 21 -1.44 -7.57 -10.49
CA ASN A 21 -2.61 -8.10 -9.78
C ASN A 21 -2.67 -7.66 -8.30
N ALA A 22 -1.87 -6.69 -7.91
CA ALA A 22 -2.04 -6.06 -6.61
C ALA A 22 -3.24 -5.11 -6.64
N VAL A 23 -3.91 -4.97 -5.52
CA VAL A 23 -5.09 -4.10 -5.40
C VAL A 23 -4.78 -3.03 -4.37
N ILE A 24 -4.92 -1.78 -4.78
CA ILE A 24 -4.62 -0.63 -3.92
C ILE A 24 -5.85 0.27 -3.90
N ILE A 25 -6.40 0.51 -2.72
CA ILE A 25 -7.70 1.18 -2.58
C ILE A 25 -7.59 2.36 -1.62
N GLY A 26 -8.02 3.52 -2.07
CA GLY A 26 -8.29 4.66 -1.20
C GLY A 26 -7.07 5.36 -0.63
N LYS A 27 -7.06 5.53 0.69
CA LYS A 27 -6.02 6.31 1.39
C LYS A 27 -4.72 5.54 1.54
N VAL A 28 -4.06 5.30 0.42
CA VAL A 28 -2.77 4.61 0.40
C VAL A 28 -1.74 5.53 -0.22
N GLU A 29 -0.56 5.61 0.39
CA GLU A 29 0.55 6.35 -0.16
C GLU A 29 1.74 5.41 -0.31
N LEU A 30 2.26 5.28 -1.53
CA LEU A 30 3.47 4.52 -1.83
C LEU A 30 4.60 5.50 -2.09
N LYS A 31 5.62 5.47 -1.25
CA LYS A 31 6.75 6.37 -1.37
C LYS A 31 7.81 5.80 -2.31
N LYS A 32 8.84 6.60 -2.58
CA LYS A 32 9.87 6.29 -3.57
C LYS A 32 10.50 4.93 -3.32
N ASN A 33 10.67 4.14 -4.38
CA ASN A 33 11.30 2.81 -4.35
C ASN A 33 10.56 1.79 -3.50
N SER A 34 9.29 2.02 -3.19
CA SER A 34 8.49 0.99 -2.54
C SER A 34 8.05 -0.04 -3.58
N ASN A 35 7.83 -1.27 -3.14
CA ASN A 35 7.44 -2.38 -4.03
C ASN A 35 6.25 -3.11 -3.43
N ILE A 36 5.21 -3.29 -4.23
CA ILE A 36 4.03 -4.05 -3.83
C ILE A 36 3.93 -5.27 -4.72
N TRP A 37 4.02 -6.44 -4.13
CA TRP A 37 4.14 -7.70 -4.87
C TRP A 37 2.79 -8.33 -5.20
N PHE A 38 2.84 -9.50 -5.84
CA PHE A 38 1.65 -10.11 -6.45
C PHE A 38 0.60 -10.52 -5.41
N ASN A 39 -0.67 -10.39 -5.78
CA ASN A 39 -1.82 -10.76 -4.94
C ASN A 39 -1.90 -10.01 -3.60
N THR A 40 -1.29 -8.83 -3.55
CA THR A 40 -1.32 -8.00 -2.36
C THR A 40 -2.54 -7.09 -2.40
N THR A 41 -3.17 -6.87 -1.26
CA THR A 41 -4.29 -5.93 -1.14
C THR A 41 -3.97 -4.90 -0.06
N LEU A 42 -3.98 -3.62 -0.45
CA LEU A 42 -3.83 -2.50 0.47
C LEU A 42 -5.15 -1.73 0.45
N ARG A 43 -5.90 -1.81 1.54
CA ARG A 43 -7.21 -1.17 1.61
C ARG A 43 -7.21 -0.06 2.65
N GLY A 44 -6.97 1.17 2.19
CA GLY A 44 -6.99 2.35 3.04
C GLY A 44 -8.35 3.01 3.04
N ASP A 45 -9.35 2.32 3.53
CA ASP A 45 -10.73 2.79 3.50
C ASP A 45 -11.10 3.65 4.71
N LEU A 46 -10.58 3.35 5.88
CA LEU A 46 -10.88 4.09 7.10
C LEU A 46 -9.74 5.01 7.50
N GLU A 47 -8.53 4.49 7.63
CA GLU A 47 -7.35 5.25 7.98
C GLU A 47 -6.28 5.08 6.91
N PRO A 48 -5.33 6.01 6.78
CA PRO A 48 -4.28 5.91 5.75
C PRO A 48 -3.33 4.74 5.97
N ILE A 49 -2.82 4.21 4.86
CA ILE A 49 -1.74 3.25 4.83
C ILE A 49 -0.58 3.92 4.11
N ILE A 50 0.58 4.00 4.74
CA ILE A 50 1.77 4.60 4.14
C ILE A 50 2.85 3.55 4.03
N ILE A 51 3.31 3.30 2.82
CA ILE A 51 4.45 2.42 2.56
C ILE A 51 5.66 3.33 2.35
N GLY A 52 6.60 3.28 3.27
CA GLY A 52 7.74 4.18 3.28
C GLY A 52 8.72 3.91 2.15
N GLU A 53 9.71 4.79 1.99
CA GLU A 53 10.73 4.65 0.96
C GLU A 53 11.50 3.35 1.13
N ASN A 54 11.81 2.69 0.02
CA ASN A 54 12.60 1.47 -0.03
C ASN A 54 11.97 0.28 0.72
N SER A 55 10.67 0.34 0.96
CA SER A 55 9.95 -0.74 1.65
C SER A 55 9.28 -1.67 0.66
N ASN A 56 9.09 -2.93 1.05
CA ASN A 56 8.33 -3.88 0.22
C ASN A 56 7.16 -4.46 0.98
N VAL A 57 6.11 -4.78 0.25
CA VAL A 57 4.99 -5.59 0.76
C VAL A 57 4.99 -6.86 -0.08
N GLN A 58 5.17 -7.99 0.58
CA GLN A 58 5.37 -9.27 -0.09
C GLN A 58 4.09 -9.87 -0.63
N ASP A 59 4.25 -10.87 -1.49
CA ASP A 59 3.15 -11.58 -2.14
C ASP A 59 2.08 -12.03 -1.15
N GLY A 60 0.83 -11.84 -1.51
CA GLY A 60 -0.31 -12.34 -0.75
C GLY A 60 -0.63 -11.59 0.54
N SER A 61 0.05 -10.47 0.80
CA SER A 61 -0.23 -9.67 1.99
C SER A 61 -1.57 -8.97 1.88
N VAL A 62 -2.27 -8.85 2.99
CA VAL A 62 -3.51 -8.08 3.06
C VAL A 62 -3.37 -7.09 4.21
N ILE A 63 -3.43 -5.81 3.89
CA ILE A 63 -3.33 -4.74 4.87
C ILE A 63 -4.59 -3.90 4.79
N HIS A 64 -5.26 -3.74 5.91
CA HIS A 64 -6.42 -2.87 5.99
C HIS A 64 -6.46 -2.18 7.36
N THR A 65 -7.25 -1.14 7.44
CA THR A 65 -7.39 -0.38 8.68
C THR A 65 -8.78 -0.61 9.24
N ASP A 66 -8.87 -0.65 10.57
CA ASP A 66 -10.14 -0.80 11.27
C ASP A 66 -10.54 0.52 11.95
N PRO A 67 -11.84 0.72 12.27
CA PRO A 67 -12.27 1.91 12.97
C PRO A 67 -11.52 2.06 14.30
N GLY A 68 -11.06 3.27 14.57
CA GLY A 68 -10.36 3.57 15.82
C GLY A 68 -8.89 3.25 15.85
N LEU A 69 -8.34 2.64 14.80
CA LEU A 69 -6.91 2.46 14.67
C LEU A 69 -6.28 3.71 14.07
N SER A 70 -5.05 3.98 14.46
CA SER A 70 -4.27 5.03 13.80
C SER A 70 -3.79 4.55 12.44
N LEU A 71 -3.21 5.46 11.67
CA LEU A 71 -2.65 5.11 10.38
C LEU A 71 -1.63 3.97 10.49
N ILE A 72 -1.51 3.18 9.44
CA ILE A 72 -0.52 2.13 9.33
C ILE A 72 0.65 2.65 8.52
N HIS A 73 1.86 2.56 9.08
CA HIS A 73 3.07 3.00 8.39
C HIS A 73 4.07 1.86 8.35
N ILE A 74 4.40 1.41 7.15
CA ILE A 74 5.41 0.38 6.93
C ILE A 74 6.64 1.09 6.38
N SER A 75 7.73 1.08 7.14
CA SER A 75 8.91 1.87 6.82
C SER A 75 10.19 1.05 6.70
N GLU A 76 10.11 -0.26 6.86
CA GLU A 76 11.28 -1.11 6.76
C GLU A 76 11.22 -1.97 5.50
N PRO A 77 12.35 -2.14 4.78
CA PRO A 77 12.39 -3.08 3.69
C PRO A 77 12.15 -4.48 4.23
N THR A 78 11.20 -5.19 3.66
CA THR A 78 11.06 -6.59 3.98
C THR A 78 12.00 -7.36 3.06
N ARG A 79 12.54 -8.46 3.55
CA ARG A 79 13.43 -9.24 2.71
C ARG A 79 12.65 -10.03 1.70
N PRO A 80 13.02 -9.96 0.44
CA PRO A 80 12.57 -10.97 -0.50
C PRO A 80 13.25 -12.27 -0.08
N TYR A 81 12.53 -13.29 -0.04
CA TYR A 81 13.01 -14.60 0.32
C TYR A 81 14.42 -14.92 -0.14
#